data_e94f8ab86c821efaeab8fde93a11007a
#
_entry.id   e94f8ab86c821efaeab8fde93a11007a
#
_cell.length_a   1.000
_cell.length_b   1.000
_cell.length_c   1.000
_cell.angle_alpha   90.00
_cell.angle_beta   90.00
_cell.angle_gamma   90.00
#
_symmetry.space_group_name_H-M   'P 1'
#
loop_
_entity.id
_entity.type
_entity.pdbx_description
1 polymer ?
#
loop_
_entity_poly.entity_id
_entity_poly.type
_entity_poly.pdbx_seq_one_letter_code
_entity_poly.pdbx_strand_id
1 'polypeptide(L)'
;MAQRHLDPTDPTAGPVTGDALADYLRAQATEFLRALRLHRETGGSTANGSNGSHGSEEAVDAARALRRAVRRISGSLHTFRPLLDPDWSESMRPELAWLSGTLAMEHAYAARLERLLLALHRLSGAVFPAQPVGAAAVAPAVGGASAGGTGGSRTGGAAGSRTGGAVGSRSAGAERVGTGGTSQAHKALGEEPGNAGPATHPAPTPDRGNLTVGAAKAGALLERQLTLARTRAHSTALQALGSSRFHAVADNIALLASEVPLTPTAPTTDLHPLAAAAEERLTDAIAALPLVTAGSPYNAAALVHGLSPDPAPHPQDAPWHQVRLLLRLHRYAREVLDGDRAPVDVRLLTAGQALDRHRDASEAAAAAAQAARTPRIAPATAYALGVLHADQRHEVEAARFTFQQCWQKQTVGTP
;
A
#
# COMPACT_ATOMS: atom_id res chain seq x y z
N MET A 1 19.36 32.57 -14.98
CA MET A 1 18.88 33.15 -13.71
C MET A 1 17.37 33.12 -13.75
N ALA A 2 16.75 32.16 -13.06
CA ALA A 2 15.30 32.05 -13.00
C ALA A 2 14.79 33.00 -11.92
N GLN A 3 14.08 34.03 -12.29
CA GLN A 3 13.34 34.88 -11.37
C GLN A 3 12.22 34.03 -10.75
N ARG A 4 12.30 33.80 -9.45
CA ARG A 4 11.18 33.29 -8.66
C ARG A 4 10.05 34.30 -8.78
N HIS A 5 8.93 33.89 -9.36
CA HIS A 5 7.68 34.63 -9.22
C HIS A 5 7.21 34.42 -7.79
N LEU A 6 7.56 35.39 -6.94
CA LEU A 6 6.95 35.54 -5.63
C LEU A 6 5.53 36.03 -5.90
N ASP A 7 4.53 35.20 -5.58
CA ASP A 7 3.15 35.69 -5.43
C ASP A 7 3.21 36.91 -4.52
N PRO A 8 2.56 38.03 -4.88
CA PRO A 8 2.53 39.20 -4.04
C PRO A 8 1.82 38.82 -2.73
N THR A 9 2.61 38.60 -1.68
CA THR A 9 2.11 38.49 -0.32
C THR A 9 1.36 39.79 -0.05
N ASP A 10 0.08 39.72 0.30
CA ASP A 10 -0.72 40.89 0.65
C ASP A 10 0.05 41.68 1.74
N PRO A 11 0.51 42.90 1.46
CA PRO A 11 1.34 43.65 2.41
C PRO A 11 0.58 44.07 3.69
N THR A 12 -0.71 43.77 3.77
CA THR A 12 -1.57 44.05 4.93
C THR A 12 -1.77 42.83 5.82
N ALA A 13 -1.36 41.63 5.41
CA ALA A 13 -1.40 40.46 6.25
C ALA A 13 -0.24 40.51 7.26
N GLY A 14 -0.55 40.60 8.55
CA GLY A 14 0.45 40.51 9.61
C GLY A 14 1.19 39.17 9.58
N PRO A 15 2.32 39.06 10.30
CA PRO A 15 3.09 37.82 10.36
C PRO A 15 2.22 36.65 10.87
N VAL A 16 2.29 35.50 10.22
CA VAL A 16 1.65 34.27 10.70
C VAL A 16 2.51 33.72 11.82
N THR A 17 1.97 33.69 13.03
CA THR A 17 2.70 33.39 14.27
C THR A 17 2.32 32.04 14.85
N GLY A 18 2.91 31.70 16.00
CA GLY A 18 2.62 30.48 16.75
C GLY A 18 1.14 30.27 17.07
N ASP A 19 0.32 31.31 17.09
CA ASP A 19 -1.11 31.19 17.29
C ASP A 19 -1.78 30.41 16.15
N ALA A 20 -1.38 30.66 14.90
CA ALA A 20 -1.86 29.90 13.75
C ALA A 20 -1.45 28.41 13.83
N LEU A 21 -0.24 28.13 14.30
CA LEU A 21 0.20 26.77 14.58
C LEU A 21 -0.66 26.11 15.65
N ALA A 22 -0.96 26.85 16.75
CA ALA A 22 -1.78 26.35 17.83
C ALA A 22 -3.20 26.04 17.34
N ASP A 23 -3.83 26.92 16.57
CA ASP A 23 -5.16 26.71 16.03
C ASP A 23 -5.20 25.50 15.09
N TYR A 24 -4.19 25.36 14.21
CA TYR A 24 -4.07 24.20 13.35
C TYR A 24 -3.94 22.90 14.14
N LEU A 25 -3.05 22.85 15.14
CA LEU A 25 -2.85 21.65 15.97
C LEU A 25 -4.10 21.30 16.77
N ARG A 26 -4.82 22.28 17.34
CA ARG A 26 -6.13 22.05 18.00
C ARG A 26 -7.16 21.47 17.05
N ALA A 27 -7.23 22.01 15.82
CA ALA A 27 -8.15 21.50 14.80
C ALA A 27 -7.82 20.04 14.44
N GLN A 28 -6.53 19.69 14.24
CA GLN A 28 -6.13 18.32 13.94
C GLN A 28 -6.35 17.38 15.13
N ALA A 29 -6.13 17.83 16.36
CA ALA A 29 -6.42 17.06 17.57
C ALA A 29 -7.93 16.79 17.70
N THR A 30 -8.76 17.80 17.47
CA THR A 30 -10.23 17.67 17.46
C THR A 30 -10.70 16.68 16.40
N GLU A 31 -10.13 16.73 15.20
CA GLU A 31 -10.45 15.78 14.12
C GLU A 31 -10.03 14.35 14.48
N PHE A 32 -8.89 14.19 15.13
CA PHE A 32 -8.47 12.89 15.66
C PHE A 32 -9.48 12.33 16.67
N LEU A 33 -9.90 13.12 17.64
CA LEU A 33 -10.85 12.69 18.67
C LEU A 33 -12.22 12.36 18.08
N ARG A 34 -12.69 13.14 17.09
CA ARG A 34 -13.93 12.86 16.34
C ARG A 34 -13.82 11.54 15.57
N ALA A 35 -12.72 11.32 14.85
CA ALA A 35 -12.49 10.09 14.10
C ALA A 35 -12.32 8.87 15.03
N LEU A 36 -11.72 9.06 16.21
CA LEU A 36 -11.61 8.01 17.23
C LEU A 36 -12.98 7.60 17.77
N ARG A 37 -13.83 8.58 18.05
CA ARG A 37 -15.21 8.33 18.50
C ARG A 37 -15.98 7.55 17.45
N LEU A 38 -15.95 8.00 16.19
CA LEU A 38 -16.62 7.32 15.09
C LEU A 38 -16.08 5.88 14.92
N HIS A 39 -14.78 5.68 15.01
CA HIS A 39 -14.17 4.36 14.92
C HIS A 39 -14.61 3.41 16.04
N ARG A 40 -14.82 3.91 17.26
CA ARG A 40 -15.35 3.11 18.38
C ARG A 40 -16.83 2.78 18.20
N GLU A 41 -17.62 3.72 17.73
CA GLU A 41 -19.06 3.54 17.48
C GLU A 41 -19.28 2.51 16.36
N THR A 42 -18.55 2.60 15.26
CA THR A 42 -18.66 1.66 14.13
C THR A 42 -18.03 0.30 14.42
N GLY A 43 -16.90 0.25 15.14
CA GLY A 43 -16.25 -1.01 15.56
C GLY A 43 -17.06 -1.80 16.58
N GLY A 44 -17.85 -1.13 17.44
CA GLY A 44 -18.76 -1.76 18.39
C GLY A 44 -20.03 -2.32 17.75
N SER A 45 -20.52 -1.73 16.67
CA SER A 45 -21.75 -2.15 15.97
C SER A 45 -21.58 -3.45 15.16
N THR A 46 -20.38 -3.82 14.75
CA THR A 46 -20.11 -5.08 14.03
C THR A 46 -20.31 -6.32 14.93
N ALA A 47 -20.32 -6.15 16.26
CA ALA A 47 -20.62 -7.23 17.20
C ALA A 47 -22.13 -7.56 17.27
N ASN A 48 -23.01 -6.71 16.75
CA ASN A 48 -24.47 -6.82 16.93
C ASN A 48 -25.26 -7.00 15.61
N GLY A 49 -24.67 -7.62 14.59
CA GLY A 49 -25.35 -8.40 13.55
C GLY A 49 -26.38 -7.72 12.62
N SER A 50 -26.44 -6.41 12.52
CA SER A 50 -27.37 -5.76 11.58
C SER A 50 -26.76 -4.53 10.89
N ASN A 51 -26.50 -4.65 9.62
CA ASN A 51 -25.95 -3.70 8.62
C ASN A 51 -24.47 -3.90 8.24
N GLY A 52 -24.15 -5.03 7.64
CA GLY A 52 -22.80 -5.49 7.39
C GLY A 52 -21.93 -4.71 6.39
N SER A 53 -22.44 -3.86 5.51
CA SER A 53 -21.62 -3.19 4.49
C SER A 53 -21.34 -1.71 4.83
N HIS A 54 -22.31 -0.95 5.24
CA HIS A 54 -22.11 0.48 5.56
C HIS A 54 -21.23 0.70 6.78
N GLY A 55 -21.41 -0.09 7.85
CA GLY A 55 -20.59 0.02 9.06
C GLY A 55 -19.11 -0.30 8.83
N SER A 56 -18.80 -1.19 7.87
CA SER A 56 -17.40 -1.50 7.54
C SER A 56 -16.72 -0.37 6.75
N GLU A 57 -17.44 0.30 5.86
CA GLU A 57 -16.92 1.46 5.11
C GLU A 57 -16.68 2.65 6.03
N GLU A 58 -17.62 2.95 6.93
CA GLU A 58 -17.48 4.01 7.93
C GLU A 58 -16.31 3.76 8.88
N ALA A 59 -16.09 2.52 9.32
CA ALA A 59 -14.95 2.16 10.15
C ALA A 59 -13.60 2.36 9.43
N VAL A 60 -13.55 2.02 8.13
CA VAL A 60 -12.37 2.24 7.29
C VAL A 60 -12.10 3.73 7.11
N ASP A 61 -13.14 4.53 6.90
CA ASP A 61 -13.00 5.99 6.73
C ASP A 61 -12.60 6.67 8.04
N ALA A 62 -13.13 6.24 9.17
CA ALA A 62 -12.71 6.69 10.49
C ALA A 62 -11.22 6.37 10.75
N ALA A 63 -10.76 5.16 10.42
CA ALA A 63 -9.35 4.79 10.55
C ALA A 63 -8.44 5.60 9.60
N ARG A 64 -8.92 5.96 8.42
CA ARG A 64 -8.21 6.86 7.48
C ARG A 64 -8.13 8.29 8.03
N ALA A 65 -9.21 8.80 8.63
CA ALA A 65 -9.25 10.12 9.25
C ALA A 65 -8.30 10.19 10.44
N LEU A 66 -8.30 9.19 11.34
CA LEU A 66 -7.34 9.07 12.43
C LEU A 66 -5.89 9.17 11.92
N ARG A 67 -5.55 8.39 10.91
CA ARG A 67 -4.20 8.41 10.33
C ARG A 67 -3.83 9.75 9.70
N ARG A 68 -4.79 10.42 9.06
CA ARG A 68 -4.57 11.75 8.48
C ARG A 68 -4.23 12.76 9.56
N ALA A 69 -5.03 12.82 10.63
CA ALA A 69 -4.81 13.73 11.75
C ALA A 69 -3.46 13.47 12.43
N VAL A 70 -3.15 12.20 12.75
CA VAL A 70 -1.85 11.82 13.35
C VAL A 70 -0.67 12.26 12.48
N ARG A 71 -0.75 12.09 11.14
CA ARG A 71 0.33 12.50 10.24
C ARG A 71 0.49 14.01 10.16
N ARG A 72 -0.61 14.76 10.18
CA ARG A 72 -0.58 16.22 10.20
C ARG A 72 0.03 16.73 11.49
N ILE A 73 -0.42 16.22 12.63
CA ILE A 73 0.18 16.55 13.94
C ILE A 73 1.68 16.23 13.92
N SER A 74 2.06 14.98 13.60
CA SER A 74 3.46 14.56 13.57
C SER A 74 4.33 15.40 12.62
N GLY A 75 3.79 15.76 11.44
CA GLY A 75 4.49 16.61 10.47
C GLY A 75 4.68 18.04 10.97
N SER A 76 3.67 18.62 11.62
CA SER A 76 3.78 19.95 12.22
C SER A 76 4.75 19.98 13.40
N LEU A 77 4.75 18.95 14.27
CA LEU A 77 5.74 18.78 15.34
C LEU A 77 7.18 18.69 14.79
N HIS A 78 7.36 18.12 13.60
CA HIS A 78 8.67 18.06 12.97
C HIS A 78 9.10 19.41 12.38
N THR A 79 8.21 20.09 11.66
CA THR A 79 8.54 21.31 10.92
C THR A 79 8.68 22.52 11.87
N PHE A 80 7.79 22.63 12.85
CA PHE A 80 7.73 23.76 13.79
C PHE A 80 8.30 23.43 15.17
N ARG A 81 9.18 22.44 15.26
CA ARG A 81 9.82 21.98 16.49
C ARG A 81 10.38 23.11 17.37
N PRO A 82 11.04 24.16 16.82
CA PRO A 82 11.60 25.25 17.65
C PRO A 82 10.57 26.05 18.44
N LEU A 83 9.29 25.96 18.07
CA LEU A 83 8.18 26.71 18.70
C LEU A 83 7.38 25.89 19.69
N LEU A 84 7.71 24.64 19.87
CA LEU A 84 7.02 23.69 20.73
C LEU A 84 7.86 23.38 21.96
N ASP A 85 7.20 23.09 23.07
CA ASP A 85 7.89 22.54 24.23
C ASP A 85 8.71 21.31 23.82
N PRO A 86 10.03 21.30 24.07
CA PRO A 86 10.92 20.25 23.57
C PRO A 86 10.62 18.89 24.21
N ASP A 87 10.37 18.83 25.52
CA ASP A 87 10.17 17.57 26.24
C ASP A 87 8.86 16.91 25.81
N TRP A 88 7.80 17.71 25.68
CA TRP A 88 6.52 17.24 25.19
C TRP A 88 6.62 16.79 23.72
N SER A 89 7.18 17.59 22.84
CA SER A 89 7.23 17.28 21.40
C SER A 89 8.08 16.04 21.10
N GLU A 90 9.23 15.88 21.78
CA GLU A 90 10.08 14.70 21.62
C GLU A 90 9.43 13.43 22.18
N SER A 91 8.66 13.52 23.27
CA SER A 91 7.91 12.38 23.81
C SER A 91 6.77 11.94 22.87
N MET A 92 6.09 12.88 22.21
CA MET A 92 4.94 12.60 21.35
C MET A 92 5.34 12.03 19.98
N ARG A 93 6.48 12.41 19.42
CA ARG A 93 6.88 12.03 18.07
C ARG A 93 6.97 10.50 17.85
N PRO A 94 7.65 9.70 18.69
CA PRO A 94 7.69 8.25 18.54
C PRO A 94 6.31 7.60 18.71
N GLU A 95 5.48 8.16 19.59
CA GLU A 95 4.13 7.64 19.83
C GLU A 95 3.22 7.83 18.62
N LEU A 96 3.24 9.01 17.99
CA LEU A 96 2.50 9.30 16.76
C LEU A 96 3.02 8.46 15.58
N ALA A 97 4.33 8.25 15.49
CA ALA A 97 4.93 7.39 14.46
C ALA A 97 4.47 5.93 14.62
N TRP A 98 4.52 5.41 15.85
CA TRP A 98 4.02 4.08 16.18
C TRP A 98 2.53 3.92 15.82
N LEU A 99 1.69 4.85 16.26
CA LEU A 99 0.24 4.81 16.00
C LEU A 99 -0.06 4.87 14.50
N SER A 100 0.57 5.81 13.77
CA SER A 100 0.40 5.94 12.32
C SER A 100 0.84 4.68 11.58
N GLY A 101 1.94 4.06 11.98
CA GLY A 101 2.45 2.81 11.42
C GLY A 101 1.49 1.66 11.65
N THR A 102 1.07 1.46 12.90
CA THR A 102 0.18 0.37 13.30
C THR A 102 -1.16 0.43 12.55
N LEU A 103 -1.79 1.60 12.49
CA LEU A 103 -3.07 1.78 11.80
C LEU A 103 -2.95 1.72 10.26
N ALA A 104 -1.74 1.81 9.70
CA ALA A 104 -1.55 1.77 8.26
C ALA A 104 -1.50 0.36 7.69
N MET A 105 -1.03 -0.63 8.46
CA MET A 105 -0.60 -1.92 7.94
C MET A 105 -1.72 -2.76 7.34
N GLU A 106 -2.87 -2.83 7.99
CA GLU A 106 -4.01 -3.61 7.50
C GLU A 106 -4.43 -3.18 6.10
N HIS A 107 -4.66 -1.88 5.94
CA HIS A 107 -5.06 -1.29 4.66
C HIS A 107 -3.96 -1.43 3.59
N ALA A 108 -2.70 -1.30 3.99
CA ALA A 108 -1.57 -1.47 3.09
C ALA A 108 -1.49 -2.90 2.52
N TYR A 109 -1.74 -3.92 3.34
CA TYR A 109 -1.78 -5.30 2.88
C TYR A 109 -2.97 -5.58 1.97
N ALA A 110 -4.16 -5.03 2.26
CA ALA A 110 -5.34 -5.16 1.41
C ALA A 110 -5.11 -4.53 0.03
N ALA A 111 -4.66 -3.29 -0.02
CA ALA A 111 -4.38 -2.58 -1.27
C ALA A 111 -3.26 -3.24 -2.10
N ARG A 112 -2.23 -3.76 -1.41
CA ARG A 112 -1.15 -4.50 -2.06
C ARG A 112 -1.64 -5.80 -2.69
N LEU A 113 -2.48 -6.56 -1.99
CA LEU A 113 -3.07 -7.79 -2.52
C LEU A 113 -3.91 -7.49 -3.77
N GLU A 114 -4.81 -6.55 -3.69
CA GLU A 114 -5.65 -6.12 -4.81
C GLU A 114 -4.80 -5.72 -6.02
N ARG A 115 -3.79 -4.88 -5.83
CA ARG A 115 -2.87 -4.46 -6.88
C ARG A 115 -2.18 -5.64 -7.56
N LEU A 116 -1.65 -6.59 -6.78
CA LEU A 116 -0.93 -7.75 -7.31
C LEU A 116 -1.83 -8.72 -8.05
N LEU A 117 -3.06 -8.94 -7.57
CA LEU A 117 -4.04 -9.78 -8.27
C LEU A 117 -4.49 -9.15 -9.58
N LEU A 118 -4.75 -7.85 -9.61
CA LEU A 118 -5.06 -7.12 -10.84
C LEU A 118 -3.91 -7.18 -11.85
N ALA A 119 -2.66 -7.04 -11.39
CA ALA A 119 -1.49 -7.16 -12.25
C ALA A 119 -1.34 -8.59 -12.81
N LEU A 120 -1.51 -9.62 -12.00
CA LEU A 120 -1.51 -11.02 -12.47
C LEU A 120 -2.61 -11.30 -13.49
N HIS A 121 -3.82 -10.78 -13.27
CA HIS A 121 -4.91 -10.88 -14.21
C HIS A 121 -4.55 -10.25 -15.57
N ARG A 122 -4.02 -9.03 -15.54
CA ARG A 122 -3.56 -8.32 -16.75
C ARG A 122 -2.48 -9.09 -17.50
N LEU A 123 -1.49 -9.64 -16.79
CA LEU A 123 -0.34 -10.33 -17.37
C LEU A 123 -0.68 -11.72 -17.95
N SER A 124 -1.57 -12.45 -17.28
CA SER A 124 -1.88 -13.84 -17.66
C SER A 124 -3.09 -13.97 -18.58
N GLY A 125 -3.95 -12.93 -18.66
CA GLY A 125 -5.26 -13.01 -19.31
C GLY A 125 -6.23 -13.99 -18.61
N ALA A 126 -5.84 -14.52 -17.44
CA ALA A 126 -6.66 -15.43 -16.66
C ALA A 126 -7.73 -14.65 -15.90
N VAL A 127 -8.97 -15.08 -16.00
CA VAL A 127 -10.05 -14.56 -15.15
C VAL A 127 -9.90 -15.21 -13.77
N PHE A 128 -9.33 -14.46 -12.80
CA PHE A 128 -9.44 -14.86 -11.42
C PHE A 128 -10.85 -14.51 -10.95
N PRO A 129 -11.60 -15.46 -10.36
CA PRO A 129 -12.88 -15.10 -9.76
C PRO A 129 -12.58 -14.08 -8.65
N ALA A 130 -12.96 -12.83 -8.91
CA ALA A 130 -12.99 -11.83 -7.86
C ALA A 130 -13.99 -12.36 -6.82
N GLN A 131 -13.53 -12.71 -5.64
CA GLN A 131 -14.45 -12.96 -4.54
C GLN A 131 -15.20 -11.65 -4.30
N PRO A 132 -16.54 -11.65 -4.37
CA PRO A 132 -17.30 -10.43 -4.15
C PRO A 132 -17.12 -10.02 -2.70
N VAL A 133 -16.37 -8.96 -2.49
CA VAL A 133 -16.44 -8.21 -1.25
C VAL A 133 -17.80 -7.52 -1.30
N GLY A 134 -18.84 -8.19 -0.75
CA GLY A 134 -20.11 -7.60 -0.41
C GLY A 134 -20.83 -6.78 -1.51
N ALA A 135 -21.15 -7.38 -2.67
CA ALA A 135 -22.19 -6.81 -3.53
C ALA A 135 -23.41 -7.71 -3.47
N ALA A 136 -24.42 -7.26 -2.73
CA ALA A 136 -25.75 -7.81 -2.78
C ALA A 136 -26.26 -7.72 -4.22
N ALA A 137 -26.48 -8.87 -4.85
CA ALA A 137 -27.09 -8.96 -6.16
C ALA A 137 -28.52 -8.44 -6.10
N VAL A 138 -28.76 -7.30 -6.75
CA VAL A 138 -30.09 -6.91 -7.17
C VAL A 138 -30.42 -7.73 -8.42
N ALA A 139 -31.18 -8.78 -8.25
CA ALA A 139 -31.77 -9.52 -9.35
C ALA A 139 -32.99 -8.73 -9.89
N PRO A 140 -33.10 -8.53 -11.21
CA PRO A 140 -34.36 -8.03 -11.78
C PRO A 140 -35.40 -9.14 -11.80
N ALA A 141 -36.54 -8.89 -11.17
CA ALA A 141 -37.72 -9.71 -11.25
C ALA A 141 -38.26 -9.68 -12.66
N VAL A 142 -38.30 -10.81 -13.37
CA VAL A 142 -39.17 -11.04 -14.50
C VAL A 142 -40.14 -12.14 -14.11
N GLY A 143 -41.43 -11.79 -14.14
CA GLY A 143 -42.53 -12.65 -13.79
C GLY A 143 -42.78 -13.73 -14.82
N GLY A 144 -43.36 -14.84 -14.37
CA GLY A 144 -43.88 -15.90 -15.20
C GLY A 144 -44.46 -17.01 -14.36
N ALA A 145 -45.77 -17.13 -14.45
CA ALA A 145 -46.68 -17.89 -13.63
C ALA A 145 -46.59 -19.41 -13.77
N SER A 146 -47.11 -20.06 -12.73
CA SER A 146 -48.07 -21.18 -12.72
C SER A 146 -47.61 -22.60 -12.44
N ALA A 147 -48.31 -23.13 -11.48
CA ALA A 147 -48.86 -24.50 -11.29
C ALA A 147 -48.00 -25.55 -10.56
N GLY A 148 -48.37 -25.87 -9.33
CA GLY A 148 -49.13 -27.05 -8.95
C GLY A 148 -48.29 -28.26 -8.46
N GLY A 149 -48.54 -28.75 -7.22
CA GLY A 149 -48.29 -30.11 -6.87
C GLY A 149 -47.76 -30.40 -5.48
N THR A 150 -48.63 -30.35 -4.52
CA THR A 150 -48.83 -31.29 -3.38
C THR A 150 -47.71 -32.25 -2.92
N GLY A 151 -47.40 -32.22 -1.64
CA GLY A 151 -47.47 -33.42 -0.78
C GLY A 151 -46.15 -33.94 -0.21
N GLY A 152 -46.07 -34.03 1.11
CA GLY A 152 -45.33 -35.06 1.78
C GLY A 152 -44.45 -34.69 2.94
N SER A 153 -45.04 -34.53 4.12
CA SER A 153 -44.42 -34.65 5.46
C SER A 153 -43.75 -35.98 5.72
N ARG A 154 -42.67 -36.03 6.54
CA ARG A 154 -42.38 -36.89 7.68
C ARG A 154 -40.91 -36.69 8.11
N THR A 155 -40.70 -36.12 9.28
CA THR A 155 -40.47 -36.65 10.67
C THR A 155 -39.38 -37.71 10.83
N GLY A 156 -38.50 -37.44 11.79
CA GLY A 156 -37.72 -38.38 12.61
C GLY A 156 -36.24 -38.43 12.20
N GLY A 157 -35.26 -38.32 13.06
CA GLY A 157 -35.14 -38.48 14.48
C GLY A 157 -33.73 -38.93 14.79
N ALA A 158 -33.12 -38.31 15.80
CA ALA A 158 -32.23 -38.84 16.81
C ALA A 158 -30.86 -39.47 16.51
N ALA A 159 -29.82 -38.80 17.03
CA ALA A 159 -28.87 -39.29 18.05
C ALA A 159 -27.88 -40.42 17.69
N GLY A 160 -26.60 -40.19 18.03
CA GLY A 160 -25.62 -41.27 18.23
C GLY A 160 -24.18 -40.78 18.34
N SER A 161 -23.78 -40.46 19.57
CA SER A 161 -22.39 -40.33 20.06
C SER A 161 -21.61 -41.64 19.91
N ARG A 162 -20.26 -41.51 19.80
CA ARG A 162 -19.19 -42.26 20.58
C ARG A 162 -17.88 -42.23 19.78
N THR A 163 -16.87 -41.55 20.30
CA THR A 163 -15.73 -41.99 21.16
C THR A 163 -14.84 -43.09 20.61
N GLY A 164 -13.56 -42.84 20.70
CA GLY A 164 -12.43 -43.77 20.78
C GLY A 164 -11.56 -43.77 19.55
N GLY A 165 -10.28 -43.60 19.55
CA GLY A 165 -9.26 -43.78 20.55
C GLY A 165 -8.04 -44.40 19.89
N ALA A 166 -6.88 -43.86 20.16
CA ALA A 166 -5.57 -44.51 20.34
C ALA A 166 -4.75 -45.03 19.14
N VAL A 167 -3.59 -44.43 18.93
CA VAL A 167 -2.20 -44.94 19.23
C VAL A 167 -1.66 -46.06 18.31
N GLY A 168 -0.41 -45.86 17.83
CA GLY A 168 0.54 -46.88 17.39
C GLY A 168 1.37 -46.44 16.18
N SER A 169 2.49 -45.88 16.30
CA SER A 169 3.88 -46.35 16.51
C SER A 169 4.51 -47.13 15.34
N ARG A 170 5.66 -46.58 14.90
CA ARG A 170 6.93 -47.21 14.46
C ARG A 170 6.91 -48.13 13.23
N SER A 171 7.85 -47.99 12.29
CA SER A 171 9.30 -48.16 12.24
C SER A 171 9.70 -48.11 10.76
N ALA A 172 10.77 -47.41 10.35
CA ALA A 172 12.15 -47.86 10.23
C ALA A 172 12.44 -48.86 9.07
N GLY A 173 13.40 -48.45 8.22
CA GLY A 173 14.28 -49.32 7.43
C GLY A 173 14.01 -49.23 5.93
N ALA A 174 14.91 -49.08 5.03
CA ALA A 174 16.33 -49.31 4.93
C ALA A 174 16.75 -48.87 3.50
N GLU A 175 17.95 -48.50 3.40
CA GLU A 175 18.75 -48.25 2.18
C GLU A 175 18.63 -49.31 1.09
N ARG A 176 18.76 -48.91 -0.16
CA ARG A 176 19.62 -49.61 -1.14
C ARG A 176 20.15 -48.71 -2.23
N VAL A 177 21.42 -48.66 -2.28
CA VAL A 177 22.35 -48.21 -3.32
C VAL A 177 22.22 -49.09 -4.55
N GLY A 178 22.29 -48.49 -5.74
CA GLY A 178 22.41 -49.21 -7.03
C GLY A 178 23.01 -48.33 -8.10
N THR A 179 24.30 -48.52 -8.28
CA THR A 179 25.19 -47.92 -9.30
C THR A 179 24.96 -48.48 -10.71
N GLY A 180 25.23 -47.61 -11.70
CA GLY A 180 25.98 -48.01 -12.89
C GLY A 180 25.25 -48.17 -14.22
N GLY A 181 25.80 -47.52 -15.25
CA GLY A 181 25.58 -47.97 -16.61
C GLY A 181 25.64 -46.88 -17.69
N THR A 182 26.84 -46.50 -18.09
CA THR A 182 27.21 -45.87 -19.37
C THR A 182 27.11 -46.82 -20.54
N SER A 183 26.70 -46.31 -21.74
CA SER A 183 27.20 -46.67 -23.10
C SER A 183 26.39 -45.93 -24.17
N GLN A 184 26.93 -45.02 -24.88
CA GLN A 184 27.67 -44.98 -26.16
C GLN A 184 27.02 -45.67 -27.36
N ALA A 185 26.67 -44.79 -28.33
CA ALA A 185 27.01 -44.71 -29.77
C ALA A 185 26.60 -45.84 -30.75
N HIS A 186 26.01 -45.46 -31.86
CA HIS A 186 26.45 -45.51 -33.27
C HIS A 186 25.24 -45.33 -34.20
N LYS A 187 25.22 -44.31 -35.07
CA LYS A 187 25.58 -44.21 -36.48
C LYS A 187 24.94 -45.28 -37.42
N ALA A 188 24.04 -44.82 -38.30
CA ALA A 188 24.08 -45.16 -39.74
C ALA A 188 23.03 -44.37 -40.56
N LEU A 189 23.48 -43.90 -41.66
CA LEU A 189 22.94 -43.29 -42.86
C LEU A 189 21.86 -44.16 -43.57
N GLY A 190 20.95 -43.46 -44.31
CA GLY A 190 20.26 -44.07 -45.43
C GLY A 190 18.95 -43.40 -45.86
N GLU A 191 19.04 -42.53 -46.89
CA GLU A 191 18.14 -42.36 -48.06
C GLU A 191 16.69 -41.86 -47.92
N GLU A 192 16.45 -40.75 -48.63
CA GLU A 192 15.20 -40.15 -49.13
C GLU A 192 14.59 -40.93 -50.31
N PRO A 193 13.44 -40.52 -50.93
CA PRO A 193 12.46 -39.45 -50.64
C PRO A 193 10.98 -39.89 -50.75
N GLY A 194 10.08 -39.05 -50.17
CA GLY A 194 8.63 -39.21 -50.36
C GLY A 194 7.87 -37.92 -50.06
N ASN A 195 7.52 -37.22 -51.10
CA ASN A 195 6.70 -36.02 -51.20
C ASN A 195 5.32 -36.19 -50.50
N ALA A 196 5.03 -35.39 -49.47
CA ALA A 196 3.68 -35.13 -49.00
C ALA A 196 3.62 -33.69 -48.40
N GLY A 197 2.65 -32.90 -48.87
CA GLY A 197 2.48 -31.47 -48.74
C GLY A 197 2.45 -30.88 -47.31
N PRO A 198 2.51 -29.55 -47.19
CA PRO A 198 2.67 -28.87 -45.91
C PRO A 198 1.38 -28.88 -45.12
N ALA A 199 1.28 -29.78 -44.14
CA ALA A 199 0.35 -29.60 -43.03
C ALA A 199 0.91 -28.50 -42.15
N THR A 200 0.33 -27.29 -42.25
CA THR A 200 0.52 -26.19 -41.30
C THR A 200 0.01 -26.62 -39.93
N HIS A 201 0.88 -27.25 -39.16
CA HIS A 201 0.66 -27.33 -37.74
C HIS A 201 0.89 -25.92 -37.16
N PRO A 202 -0.11 -25.29 -36.52
CA PRO A 202 0.17 -24.10 -35.71
C PRO A 202 1.13 -24.56 -34.63
N ALA A 203 2.31 -23.95 -34.58
CA ALA A 203 3.28 -24.18 -33.51
C ALA A 203 2.57 -23.98 -32.17
N PRO A 204 2.69 -24.93 -31.23
CA PRO A 204 2.16 -24.74 -29.92
C PRO A 204 2.84 -23.49 -29.34
N THR A 205 2.03 -22.52 -28.89
CA THR A 205 2.50 -21.39 -28.11
C THR A 205 2.68 -21.87 -26.66
N PRO A 206 3.87 -22.39 -26.26
CA PRO A 206 4.04 -23.09 -25.00
C PRO A 206 4.02 -22.14 -23.80
N ASP A 207 4.24 -20.83 -24.01
CA ASP A 207 4.46 -19.90 -22.90
C ASP A 207 3.19 -19.39 -22.24
N ARG A 208 2.10 -19.19 -22.97
CA ARG A 208 0.85 -18.69 -22.40
C ARG A 208 0.19 -19.66 -21.42
N GLY A 209 0.18 -20.95 -21.73
CA GLY A 209 -0.40 -21.98 -20.86
C GLY A 209 0.34 -22.10 -19.52
N ASN A 210 1.66 -22.08 -19.55
CA ASN A 210 2.50 -22.15 -18.36
C ASN A 210 2.35 -20.89 -17.49
N LEU A 211 2.27 -19.70 -18.11
CA LEU A 211 2.05 -18.45 -17.37
C LEU A 211 0.67 -18.46 -16.71
N THR A 212 -0.38 -18.90 -17.38
CA THR A 212 -1.75 -18.94 -16.82
C THR A 212 -1.84 -19.87 -15.60
N VAL A 213 -1.30 -21.09 -15.68
CA VAL A 213 -1.25 -22.02 -14.53
C VAL A 213 -0.37 -21.47 -13.41
N GLY A 214 0.79 -20.93 -13.76
CA GLY A 214 1.72 -20.30 -12.81
C GLY A 214 1.08 -19.11 -12.09
N ALA A 215 0.38 -18.26 -12.83
CA ALA A 215 -0.30 -17.07 -12.31
C ALA A 215 -1.43 -17.43 -11.32
N ALA A 216 -2.24 -18.44 -11.63
CA ALA A 216 -3.29 -18.90 -10.70
C ALA A 216 -2.70 -19.37 -9.36
N LYS A 217 -1.61 -20.15 -9.39
CA LYS A 217 -0.91 -20.60 -8.18
C LYS A 217 -0.19 -19.45 -7.46
N ALA A 218 0.38 -18.51 -8.21
CA ALA A 218 1.00 -17.30 -7.65
C ALA A 218 -0.04 -16.42 -6.94
N GLY A 219 -1.21 -16.22 -7.56
CA GLY A 219 -2.34 -15.51 -6.97
C GLY A 219 -2.79 -16.14 -5.65
N ALA A 220 -3.02 -17.45 -5.62
CA ALA A 220 -3.41 -18.16 -4.40
C ALA A 220 -2.34 -18.08 -3.30
N LEU A 221 -1.05 -18.11 -3.66
CA LEU A 221 0.05 -17.94 -2.70
C LEU A 221 0.07 -16.53 -2.11
N LEU A 222 -0.03 -15.50 -2.95
CA LEU A 222 -0.07 -14.09 -2.54
C LEU A 222 -1.30 -13.81 -1.67
N GLU A 223 -2.47 -14.30 -2.09
CA GLU A 223 -3.71 -14.17 -1.34
C GLU A 223 -3.55 -14.77 0.07
N ARG A 224 -3.04 -15.99 0.17
CA ARG A 224 -2.79 -16.62 1.47
C ARG A 224 -1.83 -15.82 2.34
N GLN A 225 -0.68 -15.38 1.79
CA GLN A 225 0.36 -14.67 2.55
C GLN A 225 -0.11 -13.28 2.99
N LEU A 226 -0.71 -12.51 2.07
CA LEU A 226 -1.12 -11.13 2.35
C LEU A 226 -2.40 -11.07 3.19
N THR A 227 -3.34 -12.02 3.02
CA THR A 227 -4.50 -12.14 3.91
C THR A 227 -4.08 -12.48 5.34
N LEU A 228 -3.14 -13.40 5.51
CA LEU A 228 -2.58 -13.70 6.83
C LEU A 228 -1.88 -12.49 7.44
N ALA A 229 -1.09 -11.77 6.65
CA ALA A 229 -0.43 -10.53 7.11
C ALA A 229 -1.46 -9.45 7.47
N ARG A 230 -2.52 -9.28 6.66
CA ARG A 230 -3.63 -8.37 6.94
C ARG A 230 -4.34 -8.73 8.24
N THR A 231 -4.69 -10.00 8.46
CA THR A 231 -5.36 -10.45 9.70
C THR A 231 -4.49 -10.19 10.93
N ARG A 232 -3.18 -10.45 10.84
CA ARG A 232 -2.24 -10.13 11.93
C ARG A 232 -2.17 -8.61 12.18
N ALA A 233 -2.10 -7.81 11.12
CA ALA A 233 -2.09 -6.35 11.23
C ALA A 233 -3.39 -5.82 11.86
N HIS A 234 -4.54 -6.37 11.49
CA HIS A 234 -5.83 -6.07 12.10
C HIS A 234 -5.83 -6.37 13.61
N SER A 235 -5.44 -7.60 13.99
CA SER A 235 -5.34 -7.98 15.41
C SER A 235 -4.37 -7.08 16.18
N THR A 236 -3.23 -6.74 15.58
CA THR A 236 -2.26 -5.81 16.19
C THR A 236 -2.84 -4.41 16.35
N ALA A 237 -3.60 -3.92 15.36
CA ALA A 237 -4.27 -2.62 15.46
C ALA A 237 -5.33 -2.60 16.57
N LEU A 238 -6.15 -3.65 16.70
CA LEU A 238 -7.13 -3.76 17.76
C LEU A 238 -6.47 -3.81 19.16
N GLN A 239 -5.40 -4.61 19.31
CA GLN A 239 -4.63 -4.66 20.55
C GLN A 239 -3.99 -3.31 20.89
N ALA A 240 -3.44 -2.63 19.87
CA ALA A 240 -2.86 -1.30 20.03
C ALA A 240 -3.91 -0.29 20.53
N LEU A 241 -5.09 -0.26 19.91
CA LEU A 241 -6.18 0.65 20.28
C LEU A 241 -6.76 0.38 21.66
N GLY A 242 -6.64 -0.83 22.18
CA GLY A 242 -7.01 -1.21 23.56
C GLY A 242 -5.89 -1.06 24.58
N SER A 243 -4.69 -0.66 24.19
CA SER A 243 -3.53 -0.60 25.07
C SER A 243 -3.48 0.68 25.91
N SER A 244 -2.85 0.59 27.10
CA SER A 244 -2.55 1.78 27.94
C SER A 244 -1.70 2.81 27.20
N ARG A 245 -0.79 2.36 26.31
CA ARG A 245 0.02 3.24 25.47
C ARG A 245 -0.85 4.10 24.57
N PHE A 246 -1.85 3.50 23.91
CA PHE A 246 -2.80 4.24 23.07
C PHE A 246 -3.64 5.24 23.88
N HIS A 247 -4.11 4.84 25.07
CA HIS A 247 -4.88 5.73 25.94
C HIS A 247 -4.03 6.95 26.34
N ALA A 248 -2.76 6.75 26.70
CA ALA A 248 -1.85 7.85 26.99
C ALA A 248 -1.65 8.79 25.78
N VAL A 249 -1.55 8.24 24.56
CA VAL A 249 -1.50 9.06 23.35
C VAL A 249 -2.80 9.84 23.14
N ALA A 250 -3.95 9.19 23.32
CA ALA A 250 -5.25 9.83 23.17
C ALA A 250 -5.48 10.94 24.19
N ASP A 251 -5.05 10.74 25.43
CA ASP A 251 -5.09 11.75 26.50
C ASP A 251 -4.21 12.95 26.16
N ASN A 252 -2.99 12.72 25.69
CA ASN A 252 -2.10 13.79 25.21
C ASN A 252 -2.69 14.57 24.02
N ILE A 253 -3.38 13.88 23.09
CA ILE A 253 -4.07 14.54 21.98
C ILE A 253 -5.31 15.30 22.48
N ALA A 254 -6.00 14.82 23.52
CA ALA A 254 -7.10 15.55 24.14
C ALA A 254 -6.60 16.84 24.84
N LEU A 255 -5.45 16.77 25.50
CA LEU A 255 -4.79 17.97 26.04
C LEU A 255 -4.40 18.93 24.91
N LEU A 256 -3.82 18.41 23.82
CA LEU A 256 -3.47 19.22 22.64
C LEU A 256 -4.69 19.92 22.00
N ALA A 257 -5.88 19.33 22.07
CA ALA A 257 -7.10 19.97 21.59
C ALA A 257 -7.53 21.16 22.45
N SER A 258 -7.12 21.18 23.71
CA SER A 258 -7.43 22.27 24.66
C SER A 258 -6.29 23.30 24.73
N GLU A 259 -5.07 22.81 24.90
CA GLU A 259 -3.88 23.66 25.09
C GLU A 259 -2.71 23.08 24.30
N VAL A 260 -2.08 23.93 23.49
CA VAL A 260 -0.89 23.55 22.71
C VAL A 260 0.34 24.01 23.49
N PRO A 261 1.26 23.10 23.85
CA PRO A 261 2.47 23.44 24.55
C PRO A 261 3.47 24.15 23.65
N LEU A 262 3.34 25.46 23.56
CA LEU A 262 4.21 26.34 22.80
C LEU A 262 5.32 26.93 23.71
N THR A 263 6.45 27.27 23.08
CA THR A 263 7.48 28.08 23.76
C THR A 263 6.99 29.51 23.99
N PRO A 264 7.53 30.23 24.98
CA PRO A 264 7.12 31.62 25.26
C PRO A 264 7.34 32.58 24.08
N THR A 265 8.24 32.24 23.15
CA THR A 265 8.54 33.06 21.97
C THR A 265 7.62 32.80 20.79
N ALA A 266 6.88 31.69 20.79
CA ALA A 266 6.03 31.29 19.68
C ALA A 266 5.00 32.32 19.23
N PRO A 267 4.29 33.04 20.12
CA PRO A 267 3.28 34.02 19.71
C PRO A 267 3.85 35.20 18.89
N THR A 268 5.15 35.46 19.00
CA THR A 268 5.82 36.58 18.31
C THR A 268 6.71 36.11 17.16
N THR A 269 6.89 34.81 17.01
CA THR A 269 7.78 34.23 15.98
C THR A 269 7.02 34.03 14.67
N ASP A 270 7.57 34.55 13.57
CA ASP A 270 7.06 34.29 12.21
C ASP A 270 7.30 32.83 11.80
N LEU A 271 6.27 32.16 11.28
CA LEU A 271 6.33 30.77 10.82
C LEU A 271 6.93 30.63 9.42
N HIS A 272 6.95 31.69 8.60
CA HIS A 272 7.40 31.63 7.21
C HIS A 272 8.84 31.09 7.05
N PRO A 273 9.83 31.48 7.89
CA PRO A 273 11.17 30.92 7.78
C PRO A 273 11.25 29.41 8.00
N LEU A 274 10.43 28.87 8.93
CA LEU A 274 10.40 27.44 9.20
C LEU A 274 9.74 26.65 8.05
N ALA A 275 8.69 27.21 7.46
CA ALA A 275 8.04 26.62 6.29
C ALA A 275 8.94 26.72 5.05
N ALA A 276 9.64 27.82 4.85
CA ALA A 276 10.65 27.99 3.78
C ALA A 276 11.79 26.97 3.91
N ALA A 277 12.27 26.72 5.13
CA ALA A 277 13.28 25.68 5.37
C ALA A 277 12.77 24.26 5.04
N ALA A 278 11.46 23.98 5.21
CA ALA A 278 10.87 22.72 4.79
C ALA A 278 10.79 22.61 3.25
N GLU A 279 10.51 23.72 2.54
CA GLU A 279 10.54 23.80 1.09
C GLU A 279 11.95 23.63 0.53
N GLU A 280 12.94 24.29 1.13
CA GLU A 280 14.35 24.17 0.74
C GLU A 280 14.82 22.72 0.83
N ARG A 281 14.58 22.04 1.96
CA ARG A 281 14.90 20.62 2.12
C ARG A 281 14.23 19.73 1.07
N LEU A 282 12.99 20.03 0.70
CA LEU A 282 12.30 19.34 -0.38
C LEU A 282 12.98 19.58 -1.72
N THR A 283 13.30 20.83 -2.03
CA THR A 283 13.95 21.24 -3.30
C THR A 283 15.31 20.58 -3.44
N ASP A 284 16.13 20.58 -2.39
CA ASP A 284 17.45 19.94 -2.35
C ASP A 284 17.34 18.43 -2.58
N ALA A 285 16.40 17.79 -1.90
CA ALA A 285 16.18 16.35 -2.05
C ALA A 285 15.71 16.00 -3.48
N ILE A 286 14.88 16.84 -4.10
CA ILE A 286 14.47 16.64 -5.51
C ILE A 286 15.65 16.89 -6.46
N ALA A 287 16.47 17.89 -6.22
CA ALA A 287 17.65 18.14 -7.03
C ALA A 287 18.66 16.97 -7.00
N ALA A 288 18.69 16.24 -5.89
CA ALA A 288 19.50 15.03 -5.74
C ALA A 288 18.91 13.78 -6.40
N LEU A 289 17.65 13.80 -6.88
CA LEU A 289 17.06 12.67 -7.59
C LEU A 289 17.69 12.50 -8.98
N PRO A 290 17.77 11.25 -9.50
CA PRO A 290 18.23 10.98 -10.86
C PRO A 290 17.14 11.31 -11.90
N LEU A 291 16.73 12.60 -11.98
CA LEU A 291 15.62 13.05 -12.81
C LEU A 291 15.87 12.90 -14.32
N VAL A 292 17.12 12.98 -14.75
CA VAL A 292 17.50 12.75 -16.17
C VAL A 292 17.19 11.29 -16.55
N THR A 293 17.56 10.36 -15.68
CA THR A 293 17.26 8.94 -15.86
C THR A 293 15.75 8.66 -15.81
N ALA A 294 15.03 9.33 -14.90
CA ALA A 294 13.57 9.24 -14.78
C ALA A 294 12.82 9.92 -15.94
N GLY A 295 13.51 10.70 -16.80
CA GLY A 295 12.93 11.39 -17.95
C GLY A 295 12.48 10.47 -19.10
N SER A 296 12.76 9.17 -19.01
CA SER A 296 12.26 8.14 -19.93
C SER A 296 11.20 7.26 -19.25
N PRO A 297 10.05 7.00 -19.88
CA PRO A 297 9.03 6.10 -19.34
C PRO A 297 9.51 4.64 -19.29
N TYR A 298 10.53 4.30 -20.06
CA TYR A 298 11.20 3.01 -20.04
C TYR A 298 12.70 3.21 -19.84
N ASN A 299 13.19 2.76 -18.70
CA ASN A 299 14.60 2.82 -18.36
C ASN A 299 15.14 1.41 -18.13
N ALA A 300 15.74 0.82 -19.17
CA ALA A 300 16.25 -0.54 -19.12
C ALA A 300 17.36 -0.71 -18.05
N ALA A 301 18.26 0.27 -17.91
CA ALA A 301 19.33 0.22 -16.92
C ALA A 301 18.80 0.23 -15.48
N ALA A 302 17.88 1.16 -15.16
CA ALA A 302 17.23 1.20 -13.86
C ALA A 302 16.42 -0.08 -13.58
N LEU A 303 15.78 -0.63 -14.62
CA LEU A 303 15.02 -1.87 -14.49
C LEU A 303 15.92 -3.07 -14.18
N VAL A 304 17.05 -3.21 -14.88
CA VAL A 304 18.02 -4.28 -14.62
C VAL A 304 18.50 -4.22 -13.15
N HIS A 305 18.85 -3.04 -12.66
CA HIS A 305 19.20 -2.87 -11.25
C HIS A 305 18.02 -3.10 -10.30
N GLY A 306 16.82 -2.66 -10.70
CA GLY A 306 15.59 -2.84 -9.93
C GLY A 306 15.12 -4.29 -9.81
N LEU A 307 15.58 -5.18 -10.70
CA LEU A 307 15.31 -6.61 -10.64
C LEU A 307 16.27 -7.38 -9.71
N SER A 308 17.26 -6.69 -9.14
CA SER A 308 18.12 -7.28 -8.11
C SER A 308 17.30 -7.89 -6.97
N PRO A 309 17.70 -9.05 -6.44
CA PRO A 309 17.02 -9.70 -5.32
C PRO A 309 17.27 -9.02 -3.96
N ASP A 310 17.71 -7.77 -3.95
CA ASP A 310 17.98 -7.02 -2.73
C ASP A 310 16.76 -6.99 -1.80
N PRO A 311 16.99 -7.02 -0.48
CA PRO A 311 15.88 -6.92 0.47
C PRO A 311 15.19 -5.54 0.37
N ALA A 312 13.88 -5.52 0.62
CA ALA A 312 13.14 -4.24 0.71
C ALA A 312 13.53 -3.47 1.98
N PRO A 313 13.65 -2.12 1.94
CA PRO A 313 13.42 -1.29 0.75
C PRO A 313 14.60 -1.33 -0.23
N HIS A 314 14.29 -1.37 -1.54
CA HIS A 314 15.33 -1.38 -2.57
C HIS A 314 16.16 -0.08 -2.52
N PRO A 315 17.50 -0.14 -2.60
CA PRO A 315 18.36 1.04 -2.44
C PRO A 315 18.00 2.21 -3.37
N GLN A 316 17.63 1.92 -4.61
CA GLN A 316 17.20 2.95 -5.57
C GLN A 316 15.90 3.65 -5.21
N ASP A 317 15.07 3.07 -4.34
CA ASP A 317 13.78 3.63 -3.96
C ASP A 317 13.89 4.60 -2.77
N ALA A 318 14.96 4.49 -1.99
CA ALA A 318 15.15 5.27 -0.75
C ALA A 318 15.11 6.80 -0.97
N PRO A 319 15.79 7.39 -1.99
CA PRO A 319 15.71 8.84 -2.24
C PRO A 319 14.28 9.30 -2.58
N TRP A 320 13.53 8.50 -3.33
CA TRP A 320 12.13 8.79 -3.68
C TRP A 320 11.20 8.73 -2.46
N HIS A 321 11.44 7.81 -1.55
CA HIS A 321 10.71 7.75 -0.27
C HIS A 321 11.01 8.98 0.60
N GLN A 322 12.25 9.46 0.59
CA GLN A 322 12.65 10.66 1.29
C GLN A 322 11.93 11.91 0.71
N VAL A 323 11.94 12.07 -0.62
CA VAL A 323 11.21 13.17 -1.28
C VAL A 323 9.72 13.11 -0.96
N ARG A 324 9.12 11.92 -0.95
CA ARG A 324 7.71 11.73 -0.58
C ARG A 324 7.40 12.20 0.85
N LEU A 325 8.31 11.95 1.79
CA LEU A 325 8.18 12.43 3.17
C LEU A 325 8.28 13.96 3.22
N LEU A 326 9.31 14.54 2.60
CA LEU A 326 9.55 15.98 2.58
C LEU A 326 8.42 16.75 1.89
N LEU A 327 7.87 16.21 0.80
CA LEU A 327 6.70 16.79 0.12
C LEU A 327 5.50 16.90 1.06
N ARG A 328 5.26 15.87 1.90
CA ARG A 328 4.19 15.94 2.90
C ARG A 328 4.46 16.98 3.97
N LEU A 329 5.70 17.05 4.47
CA LEU A 329 6.07 18.04 5.49
C LEU A 329 5.88 19.46 4.96
N HIS A 330 6.33 19.73 3.72
CA HIS A 330 6.10 21.01 3.06
C HIS A 330 4.60 21.32 2.90
N ARG A 331 3.79 20.36 2.47
CA ARG A 331 2.34 20.56 2.36
C ARG A 331 1.69 20.88 3.70
N TYR A 332 2.07 20.15 4.77
CA TYR A 332 1.54 20.43 6.11
C TYR A 332 2.00 21.80 6.64
N ALA A 333 3.22 22.22 6.31
CA ALA A 333 3.68 23.56 6.65
C ALA A 333 2.84 24.64 5.95
N ARG A 334 2.50 24.44 4.67
CA ARG A 334 1.59 25.34 3.96
C ARG A 334 0.17 25.31 4.52
N GLU A 335 -0.36 24.16 4.88
CA GLU A 335 -1.66 24.04 5.55
C GLU A 335 -1.71 24.88 6.86
N VAL A 336 -0.59 24.98 7.59
CA VAL A 336 -0.49 25.82 8.80
C VAL A 336 -0.47 27.32 8.46
N LEU A 337 0.27 27.72 7.41
CA LEU A 337 0.38 29.12 7.01
C LEU A 337 -0.91 29.66 6.39
N ASP A 338 -1.49 28.89 5.49
CA ASP A 338 -2.57 29.36 4.62
C ASP A 338 -3.97 29.01 5.18
N GLY A 339 -4.05 28.06 6.12
CA GLY A 339 -5.30 27.54 6.64
C GLY A 339 -6.21 26.99 5.54
N ASP A 340 -7.52 27.22 5.69
CA ASP A 340 -8.53 26.78 4.72
C ASP A 340 -8.51 27.61 3.42
N ARG A 341 -7.73 28.69 3.37
CA ARG A 341 -7.60 29.57 2.18
C ARG A 341 -6.52 29.10 1.22
N ALA A 342 -5.75 28.07 1.57
CA ALA A 342 -4.68 27.56 0.75
C ALA A 342 -5.18 27.21 -0.67
N PRO A 343 -4.68 27.81 -1.73
CA PRO A 343 -4.99 27.38 -3.08
C PRO A 343 -4.45 25.95 -3.27
N VAL A 344 -5.26 25.10 -3.92
CA VAL A 344 -4.82 23.75 -4.25
C VAL A 344 -3.68 23.81 -5.26
N ASP A 345 -2.46 23.54 -4.80
CA ASP A 345 -1.32 23.39 -5.70
C ASP A 345 -1.40 22.04 -6.42
N VAL A 346 -1.87 22.08 -7.67
CA VAL A 346 -2.06 20.90 -8.53
C VAL A 346 -0.75 20.16 -8.77
N ARG A 347 0.39 20.89 -8.83
CA ARG A 347 1.72 20.30 -9.00
C ARG A 347 2.09 19.44 -7.79
N LEU A 348 1.98 20.00 -6.58
CA LEU A 348 2.27 19.26 -5.34
C LEU A 348 1.32 18.08 -5.17
N LEU A 349 0.06 18.23 -5.56
CA LEU A 349 -0.91 17.14 -5.51
C LEU A 349 -0.51 16.02 -6.48
N THR A 350 -0.23 16.33 -7.74
CA THR A 350 0.14 15.35 -8.77
C THR A 350 1.47 14.68 -8.45
N ALA A 351 2.46 15.46 -7.99
CA ALA A 351 3.73 14.93 -7.51
C ALA A 351 3.55 13.96 -6.34
N GLY A 352 2.70 14.32 -5.37
CA GLY A 352 2.35 13.46 -4.24
C GLY A 352 1.71 12.15 -4.69
N GLN A 353 0.78 12.20 -5.64
CA GLN A 353 0.14 11.00 -6.22
C GLN A 353 1.13 10.10 -6.96
N ALA A 354 2.09 10.69 -7.69
CA ALA A 354 3.13 9.93 -8.37
C ALA A 354 4.04 9.22 -7.37
N LEU A 355 4.46 9.90 -6.29
CA LEU A 355 5.28 9.31 -5.23
C LEU A 355 4.52 8.26 -4.39
N ASP A 356 3.21 8.40 -4.22
CA ASP A 356 2.40 7.35 -3.59
C ASP A 356 2.31 6.12 -4.49
N ARG A 357 2.12 6.29 -5.82
CA ARG A 357 2.16 5.17 -6.79
C ARG A 357 3.53 4.49 -6.81
N HIS A 358 4.62 5.27 -6.78
CA HIS A 358 5.97 4.74 -6.67
C HIS A 358 6.14 3.84 -5.44
N ARG A 359 5.74 4.31 -4.26
CA ARG A 359 5.80 3.52 -3.03
C ARG A 359 4.99 2.23 -3.14
N ASP A 360 3.73 2.33 -3.60
CA ASP A 360 2.83 1.20 -3.66
C ASP A 360 3.32 0.12 -4.64
N ALA A 361 3.93 0.55 -5.78
CA ALA A 361 4.56 -0.35 -6.74
C ALA A 361 5.84 -1.00 -6.18
N SER A 362 6.69 -0.23 -5.50
CA SER A 362 7.91 -0.72 -4.86
C SER A 362 7.61 -1.77 -3.79
N GLU A 363 6.63 -1.50 -2.91
CA GLU A 363 6.18 -2.45 -1.89
C GLU A 363 5.52 -3.71 -2.50
N ALA A 364 4.81 -3.56 -3.63
CA ALA A 364 4.22 -4.69 -4.36
C ALA A 364 5.30 -5.55 -5.02
N ALA A 365 6.32 -4.94 -5.65
CA ALA A 365 7.47 -5.65 -6.20
C ALA A 365 8.20 -6.46 -5.11
N ALA A 366 8.44 -5.86 -3.95
CA ALA A 366 9.06 -6.54 -2.81
C ALA A 366 8.21 -7.74 -2.32
N ALA A 367 6.89 -7.61 -2.28
CA ALA A 367 6.00 -8.71 -1.90
C ALA A 367 6.03 -9.86 -2.91
N ALA A 368 6.05 -9.57 -4.22
CA ALA A 368 6.19 -10.58 -5.27
C ALA A 368 7.54 -11.31 -5.16
N ALA A 369 8.64 -10.57 -4.96
CA ALA A 369 9.96 -11.15 -4.76
C ALA A 369 10.02 -12.02 -3.49
N GLN A 370 9.40 -11.59 -2.40
CA GLN A 370 9.32 -12.36 -1.16
C GLN A 370 8.49 -13.65 -1.34
N ALA A 371 7.38 -13.60 -2.07
CA ALA A 371 6.58 -14.77 -2.39
C ALA A 371 7.37 -15.78 -3.25
N ALA A 372 8.19 -15.31 -4.18
CA ALA A 372 9.06 -16.14 -5.00
C ALA A 372 10.15 -16.90 -4.20
N ARG A 373 10.47 -16.44 -2.99
CA ARG A 373 11.40 -17.13 -2.07
C ARG A 373 10.77 -18.24 -1.24
N THR A 374 9.47 -18.52 -1.45
CA THR A 374 8.77 -19.60 -0.75
C THR A 374 9.43 -20.95 -1.07
N PRO A 375 9.85 -21.74 -0.06
CA PRO A 375 10.49 -23.02 -0.30
C PRO A 375 9.62 -23.99 -1.12
N ARG A 376 10.23 -24.74 -2.02
CA ARG A 376 9.57 -25.77 -2.86
C ARG A 376 8.45 -25.23 -3.75
N ILE A 377 8.54 -23.97 -4.16
CA ILE A 377 7.61 -23.38 -5.14
C ILE A 377 7.77 -24.05 -6.49
N ALA A 378 6.66 -24.29 -7.18
CA ALA A 378 6.70 -24.85 -8.54
C ALA A 378 7.36 -23.87 -9.53
N PRO A 379 8.17 -24.33 -10.52
CA PRO A 379 8.87 -23.46 -11.47
C PRO A 379 7.93 -22.47 -12.21
N ALA A 380 6.76 -22.92 -12.64
CA ALA A 380 5.78 -22.06 -13.31
C ALA A 380 5.25 -20.94 -12.38
N THR A 381 5.11 -21.23 -11.08
CA THR A 381 4.69 -20.23 -10.07
C THR A 381 5.82 -19.24 -9.81
N ALA A 382 7.07 -19.71 -9.70
CA ALA A 382 8.24 -18.86 -9.55
C ALA A 382 8.41 -17.92 -10.76
N TYR A 383 8.22 -18.45 -11.97
CA TYR A 383 8.24 -17.65 -13.20
C TYR A 383 7.16 -16.56 -13.19
N ALA A 384 5.91 -16.91 -12.86
CA ALA A 384 4.82 -15.94 -12.80
C ALA A 384 5.08 -14.83 -11.77
N LEU A 385 5.66 -15.17 -10.61
CA LEU A 385 6.06 -14.17 -9.60
C LEU A 385 7.23 -13.31 -10.05
N GLY A 386 8.17 -13.85 -10.82
CA GLY A 386 9.27 -13.10 -11.44
C GLY A 386 8.75 -12.09 -12.46
N VAL A 387 7.82 -12.50 -13.33
CA VAL A 387 7.14 -11.60 -14.29
C VAL A 387 6.36 -10.50 -13.55
N LEU A 388 5.63 -10.87 -12.49
CA LEU A 388 4.89 -9.91 -11.67
C LEU A 388 5.83 -8.92 -10.96
N HIS A 389 6.96 -9.39 -10.44
CA HIS A 389 7.99 -8.52 -9.86
C HIS A 389 8.50 -7.51 -10.88
N ALA A 390 8.84 -7.97 -12.09
CA ALA A 390 9.30 -7.10 -13.18
C ALA A 390 8.22 -6.08 -13.58
N ASP A 391 6.96 -6.50 -13.72
CA ASP A 391 5.83 -5.60 -14.00
C ASP A 391 5.71 -4.49 -12.94
N GLN A 392 5.81 -4.83 -11.66
CA GLN A 392 5.75 -3.83 -10.59
C GLN A 392 6.99 -2.91 -10.56
N ARG A 393 8.17 -3.39 -10.97
CA ARG A 393 9.35 -2.52 -11.16
C ARG A 393 9.17 -1.57 -12.34
N HIS A 394 8.50 -1.98 -13.42
CA HIS A 394 8.08 -1.05 -14.49
C HIS A 394 7.13 0.04 -13.98
N GLU A 395 6.17 -0.32 -13.13
CA GLU A 395 5.26 0.66 -12.51
C GLU A 395 6.02 1.65 -11.62
N VAL A 396 7.10 1.23 -10.96
CA VAL A 396 8.00 2.13 -10.21
C VAL A 396 8.63 3.16 -11.15
N GLU A 397 9.17 2.73 -12.29
CA GLU A 397 9.78 3.64 -13.27
C GLU A 397 8.73 4.56 -13.92
N ALA A 398 7.55 4.07 -14.22
CA ALA A 398 6.44 4.87 -14.74
C ALA A 398 6.00 5.97 -13.74
N ALA A 399 6.01 5.65 -12.44
CA ALA A 399 5.71 6.62 -11.41
C ALA A 399 6.81 7.70 -11.27
N ARG A 400 8.09 7.31 -11.38
CA ARG A 400 9.24 8.24 -11.42
C ARG A 400 9.15 9.19 -12.61
N PHE A 401 8.83 8.65 -13.79
CA PHE A 401 8.59 9.44 -15.00
C PHE A 401 7.44 10.43 -14.81
N THR A 402 6.32 9.98 -14.25
CA THR A 402 5.16 10.85 -13.98
C THR A 402 5.55 11.99 -13.04
N PHE A 403 6.32 11.70 -11.98
CA PHE A 403 6.83 12.72 -11.07
C PHE A 403 7.72 13.73 -11.79
N GLN A 404 8.68 13.27 -12.56
CA GLN A 404 9.59 14.10 -13.33
C GLN A 404 8.82 15.03 -14.29
N GLN A 405 7.84 14.49 -15.02
CA GLN A 405 7.03 15.28 -15.95
C GLN A 405 6.21 16.37 -15.25
N CYS A 406 5.58 16.09 -14.12
CA CYS A 406 4.80 17.09 -13.41
C CYS A 406 5.69 18.14 -12.71
N TRP A 407 6.92 17.76 -12.34
CA TRP A 407 7.84 18.67 -11.68
C TRP A 407 8.54 19.61 -12.63
N GLN A 408 8.92 19.16 -13.84
CA GLN A 408 9.65 19.96 -14.83
C GLN A 408 8.74 20.82 -15.72
N LYS A 409 7.48 20.47 -15.93
CA LYS A 409 6.57 21.21 -16.82
C LYS A 409 6.39 22.70 -16.49
N GLN A 410 6.72 23.12 -15.29
CA GLN A 410 6.62 24.53 -14.88
C GLN A 410 7.88 25.38 -15.19
N THR A 411 8.96 24.75 -15.68
CA THR A 411 10.17 25.49 -16.08
C THR A 411 10.12 25.99 -17.52
N VAL A 412 9.12 25.59 -18.32
CA VAL A 412 9.05 25.86 -19.79
C VAL A 412 7.88 26.76 -20.18
N GLY A 413 7.08 27.24 -19.26
CA GLY A 413 5.90 28.00 -19.62
C GLY A 413 5.73 29.28 -18.86
N THR A 414 6.44 30.36 -19.30
CA THR A 414 5.80 31.68 -19.39
C THR A 414 6.65 32.57 -20.29
N PRO A 415 6.12 33.08 -21.42
CA PRO A 415 6.65 34.31 -21.99
C PRO A 415 6.23 35.51 -21.12
#